data_2ba32233e21e1ed18cc4a2dd248ae5f0
#
_entry.id   2ba32233e21e1ed18cc4a2dd248ae5f0
#
_cell.length_a   1.000
_cell.length_b   1.000
_cell.length_c   1.000
_cell.angle_alpha   90.00
_cell.angle_beta   90.00
_cell.angle_gamma   90.00
#
_symmetry.space_group_name_H-M   'P 1'
#
loop_
_entity.id
_entity.type
_entity.pdbx_description
1 polymer ?
#
loop_
_entity_poly.entity_id
_entity_poly.type
_entity_poly.pdbx_seq_one_letter_code
_entity_poly.pdbx_strand_id
1 'polypeptide(L)'
;MSATPVLQFIDETVSGETLREHEVRLLGSETMKARELLQLRFGDNADRACEAFTRGAFRMQVAGAQIDSLDAHVHLAPGQAVKLIRLTPTADH
;
A
#
# COMPACT_ATOMS: atom_id res chain seq x y z
N MET A 1 14.64 -12.66 21.91
CA MET A 1 13.24 -12.71 21.54
C MET A 1 13.01 -11.96 20.24
N SER A 2 12.48 -12.63 19.26
CA SER A 2 12.34 -12.02 17.96
C SER A 2 10.93 -11.44 17.80
N ALA A 3 10.86 -10.25 17.24
CA ALA A 3 9.58 -9.64 16.88
C ALA A 3 9.00 -10.38 15.69
N THR A 4 7.66 -10.42 15.62
CA THR A 4 6.99 -10.96 14.46
C THR A 4 7.23 -10.03 13.28
N PRO A 5 7.77 -10.53 12.17
CA PRO A 5 7.99 -9.67 11.02
C PRO A 5 6.65 -9.28 10.39
N VAL A 6 6.40 -7.98 10.28
CA VAL A 6 5.15 -7.49 9.71
C VAL A 6 5.45 -6.41 8.69
N LEU A 7 4.57 -6.33 7.72
CA LEU A 7 4.51 -5.26 6.75
C LEU A 7 3.33 -4.38 7.15
N GLN A 8 3.58 -3.10 7.33
CA GLN A 8 2.54 -2.19 7.77
C GLN A 8 1.98 -1.42 6.60
N PHE A 9 0.66 -1.43 6.47
CA PHE A 9 -0.04 -0.59 5.49
C PHE A 9 -0.62 0.60 6.21
N ILE A 10 -0.35 1.79 5.70
CA ILE A 10 -0.81 3.03 6.29
C ILE A 10 -1.62 3.78 5.25
N ASP A 11 -2.91 3.96 5.52
CA ASP A 11 -3.78 4.76 4.65
C ASP A 11 -3.71 6.21 5.13
N GLU A 12 -3.32 7.11 4.24
CA GLU A 12 -3.15 8.52 4.59
C GLU A 12 -3.90 9.41 3.61
N THR A 13 -4.16 10.64 4.05
CA THR A 13 -4.60 11.69 3.15
C THR A 13 -3.38 12.38 2.53
N VAL A 14 -3.62 13.18 1.51
CA VAL A 14 -2.53 13.90 0.86
C VAL A 14 -1.89 14.91 1.82
N SER A 15 -2.60 15.33 2.86
CA SER A 15 -2.05 16.24 3.86
C SER A 15 -1.27 15.52 4.96
N GLY A 16 -1.18 14.18 4.90
CA GLY A 16 -0.39 13.42 5.84
C GLY A 16 -1.16 12.86 7.02
N GLU A 17 -2.48 13.03 7.04
CA GLU A 17 -3.29 12.50 8.12
C GLU A 17 -3.51 11.01 7.94
N THR A 18 -3.24 10.22 8.99
CA THR A 18 -3.45 8.78 8.95
C THR A 18 -4.91 8.45 9.12
N LEU A 19 -5.46 7.74 8.16
CA LEU A 19 -6.86 7.31 8.19
C LEU A 19 -7.00 5.93 8.80
N ARG A 20 -6.06 5.04 8.52
CA ARG A 20 -6.15 3.65 8.96
C ARG A 20 -4.78 2.99 8.87
N GLU A 21 -4.53 2.06 9.78
CA GLU A 21 -3.33 1.24 9.74
C GLU A 21 -3.72 -0.23 9.72
N HIS A 22 -2.93 -1.03 9.02
CA HIS A 22 -3.21 -2.43 8.86
C HIS A 22 -1.89 -3.18 8.78
N GLU A 23 -1.77 -4.30 9.49
CA GLU A 23 -0.54 -5.08 9.50
C GLU A 23 -0.76 -6.42 8.83
N VAL A 24 0.22 -6.85 8.05
CA VAL A 24 0.21 -8.16 7.40
C VAL A 24 1.52 -8.84 7.75
N ARG A 25 1.43 -10.11 8.16
CA ARG A 25 2.63 -10.88 8.48
C ARG A 25 3.47 -11.09 7.24
N LEU A 26 4.76 -10.86 7.38
CA LEU A 26 5.73 -11.06 6.30
C LEU A 26 6.75 -12.07 6.78
N LEU A 27 6.93 -13.16 6.03
CA LEU A 27 7.82 -14.25 6.46
C LEU A 27 9.30 -13.91 6.29
N GLY A 28 9.61 -12.93 5.47
CA GLY A 28 10.98 -12.51 5.23
C GLY A 28 10.98 -11.47 4.14
N SER A 29 12.16 -11.16 3.62
CA SER A 29 12.23 -10.22 2.49
C SER A 29 11.64 -10.88 1.25
N GLU A 30 10.79 -10.15 0.55
CA GLU A 30 10.10 -10.64 -0.64
C GLU A 30 10.06 -9.55 -1.69
N THR A 31 9.98 -9.98 -2.94
CA THR A 31 9.72 -9.04 -4.04
C THR A 31 8.39 -9.45 -4.65
N MET A 32 7.48 -8.49 -4.78
CA MET A 32 6.20 -8.77 -5.40
C MET A 32 5.75 -7.56 -6.20
N LYS A 33 4.79 -7.77 -7.07
CA LYS A 33 4.24 -6.68 -7.86
C LYS A 33 3.30 -5.84 -7.02
N ALA A 34 3.16 -4.57 -7.38
CA ALA A 34 2.26 -3.67 -6.67
C ALA A 34 0.84 -4.21 -6.60
N ARG A 35 0.37 -4.86 -7.68
CA ARG A 35 -0.98 -5.46 -7.66
C ARG A 35 -1.11 -6.53 -6.59
N GLU A 36 -0.04 -7.25 -6.32
CA GLU A 36 -0.04 -8.27 -5.28
C GLU A 36 -0.10 -7.65 -3.89
N LEU A 37 0.52 -6.50 -3.72
CA LEU A 37 0.39 -5.74 -2.47
C LEU A 37 -1.05 -5.34 -2.22
N LEU A 38 -1.73 -4.89 -3.27
CA LEU A 38 -3.14 -4.53 -3.13
C LEU A 38 -3.99 -5.73 -2.81
N GLN A 39 -3.63 -6.91 -3.33
CA GLN A 39 -4.33 -8.13 -2.98
C GLN A 39 -4.15 -8.47 -1.49
N LEU A 40 -2.95 -8.30 -0.97
CA LEU A 40 -2.70 -8.51 0.45
C LEU A 40 -3.52 -7.57 1.31
N ARG A 41 -3.63 -6.31 0.89
CA ARG A 41 -4.30 -5.29 1.69
C ARG A 41 -5.82 -5.36 1.60
N PHE A 42 -6.34 -5.63 0.42
CA PHE A 42 -7.77 -5.51 0.16
C PHE A 42 -8.49 -6.83 -0.06
N GLY A 43 -7.74 -7.91 -0.29
CA GLY A 43 -8.37 -9.22 -0.47
C GLY A 43 -9.37 -9.23 -1.61
N ASP A 44 -10.63 -9.51 -1.29
CA ASP A 44 -11.69 -9.62 -2.29
C ASP A 44 -11.96 -8.30 -3.01
N ASN A 45 -11.54 -7.19 -2.43
CA ASN A 45 -11.73 -5.86 -3.03
C ASN A 45 -10.52 -5.41 -3.84
N ALA A 46 -9.55 -6.29 -4.07
CA ALA A 46 -8.31 -5.92 -4.74
C ALA A 46 -8.54 -5.42 -6.15
N ASP A 47 -9.50 -5.97 -6.87
CA ASP A 47 -9.78 -5.52 -8.24
C ASP A 47 -10.21 -4.06 -8.25
N ARG A 48 -11.06 -3.68 -7.31
CA ARG A 48 -11.49 -2.28 -7.19
C ARG A 48 -10.32 -1.39 -6.81
N ALA A 49 -9.45 -1.88 -5.94
CA ALA A 49 -8.28 -1.12 -5.54
C ALA A 49 -7.33 -0.93 -6.71
N CYS A 50 -7.14 -1.95 -7.54
CA CYS A 50 -6.30 -1.83 -8.73
C CYS A 50 -6.87 -0.81 -9.71
N GLU A 51 -8.18 -0.81 -9.91
CA GLU A 51 -8.83 0.17 -10.77
C GLU A 51 -8.65 1.58 -10.22
N ALA A 52 -8.84 1.74 -8.92
CA ALA A 52 -8.69 3.04 -8.27
C ALA A 52 -7.25 3.54 -8.41
N PHE A 53 -6.28 2.66 -8.23
CA PHE A 53 -4.88 3.01 -8.40
C PHE A 53 -4.60 3.46 -9.83
N THR A 54 -5.12 2.73 -10.81
CA THR A 54 -4.93 3.05 -12.22
C THR A 54 -5.55 4.39 -12.57
N ARG A 55 -6.66 4.75 -11.94
CA ARG A 55 -7.32 6.02 -12.18
C ARG A 55 -6.67 7.18 -11.42
N GLY A 56 -5.69 6.88 -10.57
CA GLY A 56 -5.03 7.90 -9.79
C GLY A 56 -5.78 8.33 -8.54
N ALA A 57 -6.68 7.49 -8.04
CA ALA A 57 -7.44 7.82 -6.84
C ALA A 57 -6.56 7.82 -5.58
N PHE A 58 -5.50 7.03 -5.59
CA PHE A 58 -4.54 7.04 -4.50
C PHE A 58 -3.15 6.73 -5.03
N ARG A 59 -2.15 7.06 -4.23
CA ARG A 59 -0.74 6.86 -4.56
C ARG A 59 -0.14 5.85 -3.59
N MET A 60 0.75 5.00 -4.09
CA MET A 60 1.44 4.02 -3.27
C MET A 60 2.89 4.43 -3.09
N GLN A 61 3.37 4.37 -1.85
CA GLN A 61 4.79 4.60 -1.55
C GLN A 61 5.30 3.46 -0.69
N VAL A 62 6.48 2.97 -1.02
CA VAL A 62 7.14 1.93 -0.23
C VAL A 62 8.55 2.41 0.07
N ALA A 63 8.89 2.49 1.36
CA ALA A 63 10.21 2.95 1.80
C ALA A 63 10.59 4.29 1.18
N GLY A 64 9.61 5.18 1.03
CA GLY A 64 9.82 6.51 0.49
C GLY A 64 9.82 6.61 -1.03
N ALA A 65 9.74 5.49 -1.73
CA ALA A 65 9.72 5.47 -3.20
C ALA A 65 8.29 5.35 -3.70
N GLN A 66 7.92 6.18 -4.65
CA GLN A 66 6.60 6.13 -5.23
C GLN A 66 6.51 4.99 -6.25
N ILE A 67 5.42 4.25 -6.16
CA ILE A 67 5.15 3.15 -7.08
C ILE A 67 4.13 3.62 -8.10
N ASP A 68 4.49 3.59 -9.38
CA ASP A 68 3.68 4.18 -10.44
C ASP A 68 2.92 3.16 -11.29
N SER A 69 3.19 1.88 -11.11
CA SER A 69 2.60 0.86 -11.97
C SER A 69 2.20 -0.35 -11.14
N LEU A 70 1.07 -0.97 -11.51
CA LEU A 70 0.65 -2.22 -10.90
C LEU A 70 1.62 -3.37 -11.16
N ASP A 71 2.40 -3.27 -12.22
CA ASP A 71 3.37 -4.29 -12.58
C ASP A 71 4.76 -4.01 -12.03
N ALA A 72 4.93 -2.89 -11.31
CA ALA A 72 6.21 -2.57 -10.71
C ALA A 72 6.56 -3.60 -9.65
N HIS A 73 7.81 -4.04 -9.66
CA HIS A 73 8.30 -4.95 -8.64
C HIS A 73 8.72 -4.15 -7.42
N VAL A 74 8.21 -4.56 -6.28
CA VAL A 74 8.46 -3.87 -5.01
C VAL A 74 9.18 -4.81 -4.08
N HIS A 75 10.33 -4.37 -3.60
CA HIS A 75 11.09 -5.16 -2.63
C HIS A 75 10.60 -4.82 -1.23
N LEU A 76 10.19 -5.85 -0.51
CA LEU A 76 9.62 -5.71 0.82
C LEU A 76 10.52 -6.37 1.84
N ALA A 77 10.72 -5.70 2.96
CA ALA A 77 11.48 -6.25 4.08
C ALA A 77 10.66 -6.05 5.36
N PRO A 78 10.86 -6.92 6.36
CA PRO A 78 10.14 -6.76 7.64
C PRO A 78 10.39 -5.38 8.23
N GLY A 79 9.35 -4.79 8.78
CA GLY A 79 9.43 -3.48 9.38
C GLY A 79 9.20 -2.32 8.44
N GLN A 80 9.01 -2.58 7.16
CA GLN A 80 8.70 -1.52 6.21
C GLN A 80 7.23 -1.14 6.25
N ALA A 81 6.95 0.07 5.78
CA ALA A 81 5.59 0.57 5.67
C ALA A 81 5.25 0.82 4.22
N VAL A 82 4.04 0.43 3.83
CA VAL A 82 3.46 0.75 2.53
C VAL A 82 2.40 1.80 2.77
N LYS A 83 2.60 2.98 2.20
CA LYS A 83 1.65 4.08 2.36
C LYS A 83 0.74 4.14 1.15
N LEU A 84 -0.56 4.21 1.43
CA LEU A 84 -1.57 4.40 0.41
C LEU A 84 -2.17 5.77 0.63
N ILE A 85 -1.76 6.73 -0.19
CA ILE A 85 -2.10 8.12 0.00
C ILE A 85 -3.26 8.49 -0.88
N ARG A 86 -4.38 8.82 -0.26
CA ARG A 86 -5.58 9.18 -0.99
C ARG A 86 -5.39 10.54 -1.64
N LEU A 87 -5.50 10.59 -2.94
CA LEU A 87 -5.32 11.81 -3.72
C LEU A 87 -6.63 12.47 -4.08
N THR A 88 -7.69 11.68 -4.18
CA THR A 88 -8.97 12.21 -4.61
C THR A 88 -9.53 13.10 -3.53
N PRO A 89 -9.76 14.37 -3.85
CA PRO A 89 -10.45 15.21 -2.87
C PRO A 89 -11.85 14.64 -2.70
N THR A 90 -12.35 14.73 -1.53
CA THR A 90 -13.75 14.44 -1.31
C THR A 90 -14.50 15.52 -2.04
N ALA A 91 -14.99 15.26 -3.09
CA ALA A 91 -15.60 16.22 -3.95
C ALA A 91 -16.46 17.21 -3.26
N ASP A 92 -16.33 17.48 -3.68
CA ASP A 92 -16.86 17.97 -3.70
C ASP A 92 -17.47 18.35 -4.18
N HIS A 93 -17.60 18.59 -4.30
CA HIS A 93 -18.13 18.79 -4.74
C HIS A 93 -18.77 18.86 -4.83
#